data_e84870158afa8d25f37e990674a85b41
#
_entry.id   e84870158afa8d25f37e990674a85b41
#
_cell.length_a   1.000
_cell.length_b   1.000
_cell.length_c   1.000
_cell.angle_alpha   90.00
_cell.angle_beta   90.00
_cell.angle_gamma   90.00
#
_symmetry.space_group_name_H-M   'P 1'
#
loop_
_entity.id
_entity.type
_entity.pdbx_description
1 polymer ?
#
loop_
_entity_poly.entity_id
_entity_poly.type
_entity_poly.pdbx_seq_one_letter_code
_entity_poly.pdbx_strand_id
1 'polypeptide(L)'
;MAETEIQTSLFEFTGNHLCLDFTNTVQDRYTSPRELLNSYSDLVLWSQEAQLLTADEASRLREEAKRRRKEAAVVLQRAIDLREALYRIFLAVARGSSPEKFELSTLNTEFSEAMGRACIVPVKDSFTLDWTDKEKALDRMLWTIARSAADLLTSEGLDDVRVCAADDCRWLFLDTSKNHSRRWCDMKSCGNRAKARKHYTQKKQTA
;
A
#
# COMPACT_ATOMS: atom_id res chain seq x y z
N MET A 1 31.42 11.15 17.86
CA MET A 1 29.96 11.03 18.06
C MET A 1 29.37 10.95 16.68
N ALA A 2 28.87 9.79 16.28
CA ALA A 2 28.25 9.63 14.95
C ALA A 2 26.85 10.26 15.04
N GLU A 3 26.61 11.31 14.25
CA GLU A 3 25.29 11.83 14.01
C GLU A 3 24.48 10.74 13.29
N THR A 4 23.49 10.21 13.99
CA THR A 4 22.50 9.31 13.39
C THR A 4 21.64 10.19 12.50
N GLU A 5 21.93 10.22 11.19
CA GLU A 5 21.00 10.78 10.21
C GLU A 5 19.67 10.04 10.38
N ILE A 6 18.66 10.76 10.86
CA ILE A 6 17.28 10.29 10.85
C ILE A 6 16.89 10.25 9.36
N GLN A 7 17.07 9.08 8.75
CA GLN A 7 16.62 8.82 7.39
C GLN A 7 15.09 8.93 7.41
N THR A 8 14.56 10.06 7.00
CA THR A 8 13.12 10.28 6.88
C THR A 8 12.58 9.25 5.87
N SER A 9 11.72 8.34 6.33
CA SER A 9 11.07 7.37 5.46
C SER A 9 10.43 8.07 4.27
N LEU A 10 10.63 7.51 3.08
CA LEU A 10 9.99 7.98 1.84
C LEU A 10 8.49 7.64 1.84
N PHE A 11 8.10 6.61 2.57
CA PHE A 11 6.74 6.06 2.59
C PHE A 11 6.04 6.37 3.90
N GLU A 12 4.72 6.60 3.82
CA GLU A 12 3.87 6.82 4.98
C GLU A 12 2.86 5.67 5.08
N PHE A 13 2.83 5.00 6.23
CA PHE A 13 1.96 3.85 6.51
C PHE A 13 0.76 4.32 7.35
N THR A 14 -0.18 5.00 6.73
CA THR A 14 -1.35 5.61 7.38
C THR A 14 -2.68 4.95 6.99
N GLY A 15 -2.61 3.96 6.10
CA GLY A 15 -3.75 3.20 5.60
C GLY A 15 -4.35 2.23 6.63
N ASN A 16 -3.63 1.90 7.70
CA ASN A 16 -4.00 0.90 8.71
C ASN A 16 -4.25 -0.51 8.15
N HIS A 17 -3.86 -0.78 6.92
CA HIS A 17 -3.94 -2.08 6.28
C HIS A 17 -2.93 -2.16 5.14
N LEU A 18 -2.20 -3.27 5.02
CA LEU A 18 -1.08 -3.42 4.10
C LEU A 18 -1.44 -3.06 2.65
N CYS A 19 -2.53 -3.61 2.12
CA CYS A 19 -2.93 -3.34 0.74
C CYS A 19 -3.33 -1.88 0.52
N LEU A 20 -3.88 -1.19 1.54
CA LEU A 20 -4.20 0.24 1.45
C LEU A 20 -2.93 1.10 1.53
N ASP A 21 -1.96 0.74 2.38
CA ASP A 21 -0.65 1.40 2.41
C ASP A 21 0.08 1.25 1.07
N PHE A 22 -0.07 0.10 0.41
CA PHE A 22 0.46 -0.10 -0.93
C PHE A 22 -0.21 0.84 -1.97
N THR A 23 -1.52 1.04 -1.91
CA THR A 23 -2.21 1.98 -2.81
C THR A 23 -1.76 3.43 -2.61
N ASN A 24 -1.25 3.76 -1.43
CA ASN A 24 -0.81 5.09 -1.03
C ASN A 24 0.64 5.42 -1.45
N THR A 25 1.29 4.55 -2.22
CA THR A 25 2.61 4.82 -2.82
C THR A 25 2.58 5.80 -4.01
N VAL A 26 1.45 6.47 -4.23
CA VAL A 26 1.33 7.66 -5.08
C VAL A 26 0.82 8.81 -4.22
N GLN A 27 1.57 9.89 -4.16
CA GLN A 27 1.16 11.12 -3.46
C GLN A 27 0.36 12.05 -4.39
N ASP A 28 -0.48 12.90 -3.82
CA ASP A 28 -1.22 13.96 -4.52
C ASP A 28 -1.94 13.51 -5.79
N ARG A 29 -2.59 12.33 -5.75
CA ARG A 29 -3.14 11.61 -6.92
C ARG A 29 -3.95 12.45 -7.91
N TYR A 30 -4.58 13.53 -7.46
CA TYR A 30 -5.52 14.29 -8.28
C TYR A 30 -5.04 15.70 -8.64
N THR A 31 -4.03 16.21 -7.96
CA THR A 31 -3.54 17.58 -8.20
C THR A 31 -2.18 17.59 -8.89
N SER A 32 -1.22 16.84 -8.38
CA SER A 32 0.12 16.70 -8.93
C SER A 32 0.67 15.33 -8.57
N PRO A 33 0.24 14.25 -9.25
CA PRO A 33 0.61 12.89 -8.88
C PRO A 33 2.11 12.70 -8.83
N ARG A 34 2.60 12.23 -7.70
CA ARG A 34 4.00 11.89 -7.49
C ARG A 34 4.13 10.40 -7.24
N GLU A 35 4.76 9.72 -8.18
CA GLU A 35 5.09 8.30 -8.08
C GLU A 35 6.22 8.09 -7.06
N LEU A 36 6.07 7.11 -6.17
CA LEU A 36 7.11 6.72 -5.22
C LEU A 36 7.79 5.39 -5.60
N LEU A 37 7.18 4.59 -6.50
CA LEU A 37 7.73 3.33 -7.00
C LEU A 37 8.32 3.53 -8.41
N ASN A 38 9.45 4.21 -8.52
CA ASN A 38 10.10 4.53 -9.80
C ASN A 38 11.02 3.40 -10.28
N SER A 39 11.39 2.48 -9.39
CA SER A 39 12.27 1.36 -9.67
C SER A 39 11.88 0.12 -8.86
N TYR A 40 12.37 -1.05 -9.28
CA TYR A 40 12.25 -2.26 -8.47
C TYR A 40 12.90 -2.11 -7.08
N SER A 41 13.94 -1.31 -6.97
CA SER A 41 14.59 -1.01 -5.68
C SER A 41 13.67 -0.24 -4.74
N ASP A 42 12.80 0.65 -5.27
CA ASP A 42 11.81 1.36 -4.47
C ASP A 42 10.72 0.40 -3.97
N LEU A 43 10.28 -0.56 -4.81
CA LEU A 43 9.35 -1.62 -4.39
C LEU A 43 9.96 -2.47 -3.27
N VAL A 44 11.24 -2.85 -3.36
CA VAL A 44 11.95 -3.59 -2.30
C VAL A 44 12.08 -2.73 -1.04
N LEU A 45 12.37 -1.43 -1.16
CA LEU A 45 12.46 -0.51 -0.03
C LEU A 45 11.11 -0.38 0.68
N TRP A 46 10.03 -0.13 -0.08
CA TRP A 46 8.68 -0.08 0.47
C TRP A 46 8.34 -1.38 1.22
N SER A 47 8.66 -2.53 0.61
CA SER A 47 8.36 -3.84 1.20
C SER A 47 9.17 -4.10 2.49
N GLN A 48 10.39 -3.58 2.57
CA GLN A 48 11.20 -3.63 3.78
C GLN A 48 10.62 -2.73 4.89
N GLU A 49 10.22 -1.51 4.56
CA GLU A 49 9.59 -0.58 5.51
C GLU A 49 8.20 -1.07 5.95
N ALA A 50 7.45 -1.74 5.06
CA ALA A 50 6.21 -2.44 5.38
C ALA A 50 6.39 -3.75 6.16
N GLN A 51 7.65 -4.10 6.53
CA GLN A 51 8.00 -5.31 7.28
C GLN A 51 7.67 -6.63 6.56
N LEU A 52 7.55 -6.62 5.24
CA LEU A 52 7.39 -7.81 4.41
C LEU A 52 8.72 -8.51 4.13
N LEU A 53 9.82 -7.77 4.25
CA LEU A 53 11.18 -8.22 4.01
C LEU A 53 12.09 -7.83 5.17
N THR A 54 12.95 -8.74 5.57
CA THR A 54 14.10 -8.40 6.41
C THR A 54 15.14 -7.62 5.61
N ALA A 55 16.08 -6.97 6.27
CA ALA A 55 17.17 -6.24 5.61
C ALA A 55 18.01 -7.16 4.70
N ASP A 56 18.27 -8.39 5.15
CA ASP A 56 19.03 -9.38 4.38
C ASP A 56 18.27 -9.86 3.12
N GLU A 57 16.95 -10.07 3.24
CA GLU A 57 16.11 -10.44 2.11
C GLU A 57 16.03 -9.31 1.09
N ALA A 58 15.84 -8.07 1.55
CA ALA A 58 15.83 -6.89 0.69
C ALA A 58 17.17 -6.71 -0.05
N SER A 59 18.30 -6.95 0.63
CA SER A 59 19.63 -6.90 0.01
C SER A 59 19.77 -7.97 -1.07
N ARG A 60 19.41 -9.22 -0.77
CA ARG A 60 19.44 -10.33 -1.75
C ARG A 60 18.57 -10.06 -2.98
N LEU A 61 17.34 -9.55 -2.78
CA LEU A 61 16.46 -9.22 -3.90
C LEU A 61 17.01 -8.10 -4.78
N ARG A 62 17.64 -7.07 -4.20
CA ARG A 62 18.31 -6.01 -4.99
C ARG A 62 19.46 -6.56 -5.82
N GLU A 63 20.30 -7.47 -5.26
CA GLU A 63 21.38 -8.08 -6.00
C GLU A 63 20.88 -9.01 -7.12
N GLU A 64 19.84 -9.80 -6.84
CA GLU A 64 19.23 -10.66 -7.86
C GLU A 64 18.57 -9.85 -8.98
N ALA A 65 17.92 -8.75 -8.66
CA ALA A 65 17.35 -7.83 -9.66
C ALA A 65 18.41 -7.22 -10.59
N LYS A 66 19.62 -6.96 -10.12
CA LYS A 66 20.74 -6.52 -11.00
C LYS A 66 21.09 -7.56 -12.06
N ARG A 67 20.96 -8.85 -11.73
CA ARG A 67 21.21 -9.97 -12.65
C ARG A 67 20.02 -10.21 -13.59
N ARG A 68 18.81 -10.01 -13.12
CA ARG A 68 17.54 -10.30 -13.80
C ARG A 68 16.75 -9.01 -14.12
N ARG A 69 17.43 -8.01 -14.71
CA ARG A 69 16.87 -6.65 -14.91
C ARG A 69 15.55 -6.61 -15.66
N LYS A 70 15.41 -7.43 -16.71
CA LYS A 70 14.15 -7.48 -17.49
C LYS A 70 12.99 -7.99 -16.65
N GLU A 71 13.24 -9.02 -15.86
CA GLU A 71 12.22 -9.58 -14.97
C GLU A 71 11.87 -8.62 -13.83
N ALA A 72 12.86 -7.98 -13.22
CA ALA A 72 12.64 -6.94 -12.21
C ALA A 72 11.76 -5.78 -12.75
N ALA A 73 11.97 -5.38 -14.01
CA ALA A 73 11.13 -4.36 -14.66
C ALA A 73 9.69 -4.85 -14.87
N VAL A 74 9.49 -6.11 -15.27
CA VAL A 74 8.16 -6.72 -15.40
C VAL A 74 7.46 -6.79 -14.04
N VAL A 75 8.17 -7.19 -12.99
CA VAL A 75 7.61 -7.24 -11.63
C VAL A 75 7.21 -5.86 -11.14
N LEU A 76 8.03 -4.83 -11.38
CA LEU A 76 7.65 -3.45 -11.04
C LEU A 76 6.38 -3.02 -11.78
N GLN A 77 6.25 -3.32 -13.07
CA GLN A 77 5.04 -2.97 -13.82
C GLN A 77 3.80 -3.70 -13.27
N ARG A 78 3.91 -5.01 -12.98
CA ARG A 78 2.82 -5.77 -12.33
C ARG A 78 2.46 -5.17 -10.97
N ALA A 79 3.45 -4.74 -10.19
CA ALA A 79 3.22 -4.07 -8.91
C ALA A 79 2.42 -2.77 -9.07
N ILE A 80 2.76 -1.95 -10.06
CA ILE A 80 2.05 -0.70 -10.38
C ILE A 80 0.62 -1.02 -10.85
N ASP A 81 0.45 -1.99 -11.74
CA ASP A 81 -0.87 -2.39 -12.26
C ASP A 81 -1.78 -2.91 -11.14
N LEU A 82 -1.24 -3.78 -10.27
CA LEU A 82 -1.95 -4.26 -9.08
C LEU A 82 -2.32 -3.10 -8.15
N ARG A 83 -1.40 -2.19 -7.87
CA ARG A 83 -1.65 -1.01 -7.03
C ARG A 83 -2.81 -0.16 -7.55
N GLU A 84 -2.80 0.14 -8.85
CA GLU A 84 -3.86 0.94 -9.45
C GLU A 84 -5.20 0.22 -9.47
N ALA A 85 -5.20 -1.10 -9.71
CA ALA A 85 -6.41 -1.91 -9.60
C ALA A 85 -6.95 -1.89 -8.16
N LEU A 86 -6.11 -2.12 -7.16
CA LEU A 86 -6.49 -2.07 -5.74
C LEU A 86 -7.04 -0.70 -5.34
N TYR A 87 -6.38 0.38 -5.79
CA TYR A 87 -6.86 1.73 -5.52
C TYR A 87 -8.29 1.94 -6.07
N ARG A 88 -8.57 1.54 -7.31
CA ARG A 88 -9.90 1.69 -7.93
C ARG A 88 -10.94 0.80 -7.25
N ILE A 89 -10.58 -0.44 -6.90
CA ILE A 89 -11.46 -1.36 -6.17
C ILE A 89 -11.88 -0.74 -4.83
N PHE A 90 -10.94 -0.36 -3.99
CA PHE A 90 -11.25 0.17 -2.67
C PHE A 90 -11.85 1.59 -2.72
N LEU A 91 -11.55 2.37 -3.75
CA LEU A 91 -12.21 3.65 -4.00
C LEU A 91 -13.71 3.45 -4.33
N ALA A 92 -14.03 2.44 -5.16
CA ALA A 92 -15.41 2.10 -5.47
C ALA A 92 -16.16 1.65 -4.21
N VAL A 93 -15.57 0.74 -3.42
CA VAL A 93 -16.13 0.31 -2.12
C VAL A 93 -16.37 1.50 -1.19
N ALA A 94 -15.38 2.36 -0.98
CA ALA A 94 -15.50 3.52 -0.10
C ALA A 94 -16.56 4.54 -0.57
N ARG A 95 -17.01 4.46 -1.83
CA ARG A 95 -18.09 5.27 -2.42
C ARG A 95 -19.43 4.53 -2.49
N GLY A 96 -19.52 3.30 -1.99
CA GLY A 96 -20.71 2.47 -2.05
C GLY A 96 -21.07 2.02 -3.48
N SER A 97 -20.09 1.90 -4.36
CA SER A 97 -20.25 1.41 -5.74
C SER A 97 -19.50 0.09 -5.95
N SER A 98 -19.88 -0.65 -7.00
CA SER A 98 -19.19 -1.88 -7.35
C SER A 98 -17.90 -1.60 -8.13
N PRO A 99 -16.80 -2.33 -7.86
CA PRO A 99 -15.60 -2.27 -8.67
C PRO A 99 -15.85 -2.76 -10.11
N GLU A 100 -15.03 -2.26 -11.04
CA GLU A 100 -15.08 -2.74 -12.42
C GLU A 100 -14.49 -4.15 -12.53
N LYS A 101 -14.96 -4.91 -13.54
CA LYS A 101 -14.52 -6.31 -13.75
C LYS A 101 -13.02 -6.41 -14.07
N PHE A 102 -12.49 -5.40 -14.75
CA PHE A 102 -11.07 -5.38 -15.13
C PHE A 102 -10.15 -5.30 -13.90
N GLU A 103 -10.46 -4.42 -12.94
CA GLU A 103 -9.67 -4.29 -11.71
C GLU A 103 -9.72 -5.57 -10.87
N LEU A 104 -10.90 -6.19 -10.76
CA LEU A 104 -11.05 -7.48 -10.09
C LEU A 104 -10.28 -8.59 -10.82
N SER A 105 -10.24 -8.57 -12.14
CA SER A 105 -9.45 -9.54 -12.93
C SER A 105 -7.96 -9.40 -12.65
N THR A 106 -7.44 -8.16 -12.57
CA THR A 106 -6.04 -7.90 -12.23
C THR A 106 -5.69 -8.44 -10.84
N LEU A 107 -6.51 -8.13 -9.83
CA LEU A 107 -6.33 -8.67 -8.49
C LEU A 107 -6.39 -10.21 -8.48
N ASN A 108 -7.39 -10.80 -9.13
CA ASN A 108 -7.56 -12.26 -9.14
C ASN A 108 -6.40 -12.99 -9.80
N THR A 109 -5.76 -12.39 -10.82
CA THR A 109 -4.55 -12.95 -11.43
C THR A 109 -3.41 -13.02 -10.43
N GLU A 110 -3.10 -11.92 -9.75
CA GLU A 110 -2.04 -11.87 -8.75
C GLU A 110 -2.38 -12.72 -7.51
N PHE A 111 -3.64 -12.76 -7.10
CA PHE A 111 -4.10 -13.58 -5.98
C PHE A 111 -4.01 -15.08 -6.29
N SER A 112 -4.40 -15.50 -7.49
CA SER A 112 -4.26 -16.91 -7.94
C SER A 112 -2.80 -17.34 -7.96
N GLU A 113 -1.90 -16.49 -8.48
CA GLU A 113 -0.46 -16.74 -8.50
C GLU A 113 0.08 -16.91 -7.06
N ALA A 114 -0.33 -16.02 -6.16
CA ALA A 114 0.03 -16.09 -4.75
C ALA A 114 -0.48 -17.38 -4.09
N MET A 115 -1.77 -17.72 -4.27
CA MET A 115 -2.35 -18.91 -3.65
C MET A 115 -1.75 -20.22 -4.18
N GLY A 116 -1.30 -20.25 -5.44
CA GLY A 116 -0.56 -21.38 -5.98
C GLY A 116 0.80 -21.65 -5.31
N ARG A 117 1.33 -20.65 -4.57
CA ARG A 117 2.60 -20.74 -3.84
C ARG A 117 2.42 -20.80 -2.32
N ALA A 118 1.20 -20.69 -1.84
CA ALA A 118 0.90 -20.71 -0.41
C ALA A 118 1.17 -22.08 0.19
N CYS A 119 1.82 -22.11 1.35
CA CYS A 119 2.01 -23.32 2.14
C CYS A 119 1.82 -23.04 3.64
N ILE A 120 1.52 -24.06 4.39
CA ILE A 120 1.41 -23.99 5.86
C ILE A 120 2.69 -24.52 6.46
N VAL A 121 3.34 -23.72 7.29
CA VAL A 121 4.57 -24.10 7.98
C VAL A 121 4.39 -24.05 9.49
N PRO A 122 5.01 -24.98 10.27
CA PRO A 122 4.97 -24.92 11.72
C PRO A 122 5.84 -23.79 12.25
N VAL A 123 5.35 -23.09 13.28
CA VAL A 123 6.10 -22.08 14.02
C VAL A 123 5.88 -22.30 15.51
N LYS A 124 6.90 -22.83 16.20
CA LYS A 124 6.80 -23.25 17.63
C LYS A 124 5.57 -24.14 17.86
N ASP A 125 4.59 -23.64 18.61
CA ASP A 125 3.38 -24.38 18.99
C ASP A 125 2.17 -24.04 18.11
N SER A 126 2.39 -23.41 16.94
CA SER A 126 1.34 -22.95 16.03
C SER A 126 1.74 -23.17 14.56
N PHE A 127 0.88 -22.73 13.65
CA PHE A 127 1.13 -22.75 12.20
C PHE A 127 0.98 -21.35 11.63
N THR A 128 1.72 -21.08 10.56
CA THR A 128 1.56 -19.85 9.78
C THR A 128 1.51 -20.17 8.30
N LEU A 129 0.88 -19.28 7.53
CA LEU A 129 0.98 -19.32 6.09
C LEU A 129 2.31 -18.72 5.66
N ASP A 130 3.01 -19.41 4.77
CA ASP A 130 4.23 -18.96 4.14
C ASP A 130 4.17 -19.24 2.62
N TRP A 131 5.22 -18.94 1.90
CA TRP A 131 5.30 -19.03 0.45
C TRP A 131 6.42 -19.98 0.03
N THR A 132 6.14 -20.89 -0.91
CA THR A 132 7.16 -21.74 -1.52
C THR A 132 8.05 -20.92 -2.47
N ASP A 133 9.33 -21.33 -2.61
CA ASP A 133 10.31 -20.75 -3.54
C ASP A 133 10.53 -19.22 -3.41
N LYS A 134 10.17 -18.64 -2.27
CA LYS A 134 10.20 -17.18 -2.04
C LYS A 134 11.62 -16.59 -2.13
N GLU A 135 12.67 -17.38 -1.88
CA GLU A 135 14.06 -16.89 -1.83
C GLU A 135 14.55 -16.32 -3.16
N LYS A 136 14.07 -16.87 -4.28
CA LYS A 136 14.49 -16.49 -5.64
C LYS A 136 13.44 -15.68 -6.39
N ALA A 137 12.24 -15.57 -5.85
CA ALA A 137 11.12 -14.92 -6.51
C ALA A 137 11.21 -13.40 -6.36
N LEU A 138 11.37 -12.69 -7.47
CA LEU A 138 11.42 -11.23 -7.48
C LEU A 138 10.05 -10.60 -7.19
N ASP A 139 8.96 -11.32 -7.39
CA ASP A 139 7.57 -10.87 -7.21
C ASP A 139 6.94 -11.27 -5.87
N ARG A 140 7.69 -11.89 -4.97
CA ARG A 140 7.16 -12.43 -3.71
C ARG A 140 6.42 -11.41 -2.84
N MET A 141 6.74 -10.11 -2.95
CA MET A 141 6.04 -9.05 -2.24
C MET A 141 4.59 -8.92 -2.70
N LEU A 142 4.33 -9.14 -4.00
CA LEU A 142 2.99 -9.05 -4.57
C LEU A 142 2.05 -10.11 -4.01
N TRP A 143 2.57 -11.28 -3.65
CA TRP A 143 1.76 -12.37 -3.08
C TRP A 143 1.12 -11.96 -1.75
N THR A 144 1.91 -11.35 -0.87
CA THR A 144 1.41 -10.87 0.44
C THR A 144 0.46 -9.68 0.26
N ILE A 145 0.74 -8.78 -0.69
CA ILE A 145 -0.13 -7.65 -1.00
C ILE A 145 -1.46 -8.11 -1.56
N ALA A 146 -1.46 -9.02 -2.55
CA ALA A 146 -2.68 -9.54 -3.16
C ALA A 146 -3.54 -10.31 -2.15
N ARG A 147 -2.92 -11.13 -1.30
CA ARG A 147 -3.61 -11.79 -0.19
C ARG A 147 -4.22 -10.79 0.79
N SER A 148 -3.45 -9.79 1.22
CA SER A 148 -3.94 -8.75 2.10
C SER A 148 -5.18 -8.03 1.53
N ALA A 149 -5.20 -7.80 0.22
CA ALA A 149 -6.36 -7.21 -0.44
C ALA A 149 -7.57 -8.14 -0.44
N ALA A 150 -7.37 -9.44 -0.71
CA ALA A 150 -8.44 -10.44 -0.65
C ALA A 150 -8.99 -10.58 0.76
N ASP A 151 -8.12 -10.63 1.78
CA ASP A 151 -8.51 -10.70 3.19
C ASP A 151 -9.38 -9.50 3.59
N LEU A 152 -9.02 -8.27 3.18
CA LEU A 152 -9.81 -7.08 3.46
C LEU A 152 -11.16 -7.08 2.72
N LEU A 153 -11.16 -7.44 1.43
CA LEU A 153 -12.38 -7.48 0.60
C LEU A 153 -13.42 -8.49 1.10
N THR A 154 -12.99 -9.52 1.81
CA THR A 154 -13.86 -10.58 2.35
C THR A 154 -14.08 -10.44 3.86
N SER A 155 -13.59 -9.38 4.48
CA SER A 155 -13.75 -9.12 5.91
C SER A 155 -14.98 -8.26 6.22
N GLU A 156 -15.43 -8.33 7.48
CA GLU A 156 -16.45 -7.42 8.02
C GLU A 156 -15.97 -5.95 8.09
N GLY A 157 -14.65 -5.72 8.09
CA GLY A 157 -14.05 -4.38 8.11
C GLY A 157 -14.09 -3.65 6.78
N LEU A 158 -14.61 -4.26 5.71
CA LEU A 158 -14.66 -3.65 4.38
C LEU A 158 -15.43 -2.33 4.37
N ASP A 159 -16.52 -2.25 5.13
CA ASP A 159 -17.36 -1.05 5.25
C ASP A 159 -16.66 0.13 5.95
N ASP A 160 -15.52 -0.10 6.57
CA ASP A 160 -14.70 0.92 7.24
C ASP A 160 -13.58 1.49 6.35
N VAL A 161 -13.48 1.07 5.12
CA VAL A 161 -12.57 1.68 4.14
C VAL A 161 -13.05 3.09 3.79
N ARG A 162 -12.15 4.07 3.92
CA ARG A 162 -12.43 5.49 3.69
C ARG A 162 -11.42 6.11 2.73
N VAL A 163 -11.83 7.21 2.12
CA VAL A 163 -10.98 8.09 1.31
C VAL A 163 -10.63 9.33 2.12
N CYS A 164 -9.37 9.71 2.14
CA CYS A 164 -8.94 10.95 2.78
C CYS A 164 -9.70 12.16 2.18
N ALA A 165 -10.28 12.97 3.07
CA ALA A 165 -11.08 14.13 2.69
C ALA A 165 -10.25 15.34 2.22
N ALA A 166 -8.91 15.26 2.23
CA ALA A 166 -8.04 16.30 1.67
C ALA A 166 -8.03 16.19 0.14
N ASP A 167 -8.34 17.30 -0.56
CA ASP A 167 -8.52 17.33 -2.01
C ASP A 167 -7.25 16.93 -2.80
N ASP A 168 -6.09 17.24 -2.23
CA ASP A 168 -4.78 16.93 -2.78
C ASP A 168 -4.29 15.51 -2.45
N CYS A 169 -4.83 14.84 -1.44
CA CYS A 169 -4.34 13.55 -0.96
C CYS A 169 -5.09 12.36 -1.60
N ARG A 170 -6.37 12.17 -1.24
CA ARG A 170 -7.22 11.07 -1.69
C ARG A 170 -6.71 9.66 -1.38
N TRP A 171 -5.79 9.50 -0.44
CA TRP A 171 -5.35 8.21 0.05
C TRP A 171 -6.47 7.41 0.69
N LEU A 172 -6.36 6.10 0.61
CA LEU A 172 -7.28 5.15 1.22
C LEU A 172 -6.78 4.77 2.61
N PHE A 173 -7.70 4.56 3.53
CA PHE A 173 -7.37 4.07 4.87
C PHE A 173 -8.54 3.27 5.47
N LEU A 174 -8.22 2.34 6.36
CA LEU A 174 -9.19 1.65 7.19
C LEU A 174 -9.44 2.49 8.45
N ASP A 175 -10.69 2.86 8.70
CA ASP A 175 -11.07 3.63 9.89
C ASP A 175 -11.24 2.69 11.09
N THR A 176 -10.17 2.51 11.86
CA THR A 176 -10.15 1.74 13.09
C THR A 176 -10.48 2.58 14.33
N SER A 177 -10.99 3.79 14.17
CA SER A 177 -11.36 4.65 15.29
C SER A 177 -12.66 4.18 15.95
N LYS A 178 -12.79 4.40 17.25
CA LYS A 178 -13.94 3.93 18.06
C LYS A 178 -15.31 4.32 17.49
N ASN A 179 -15.41 5.49 16.86
CA ASN A 179 -16.66 6.05 16.35
C ASN A 179 -16.74 6.02 14.82
N HIS A 180 -15.84 5.37 14.11
CA HIS A 180 -15.77 5.30 12.63
C HIS A 180 -15.97 6.65 11.95
N SER A 181 -15.35 7.71 12.51
CA SER A 181 -15.56 9.11 12.08
C SER A 181 -14.29 9.80 11.58
N ARG A 182 -13.22 9.03 11.33
CA ARG A 182 -11.95 9.55 10.79
C ARG A 182 -12.15 10.05 9.36
N ARG A 183 -11.75 11.30 9.12
CA ARG A 183 -11.91 11.98 7.81
C ARG A 183 -10.62 12.08 7.02
N TRP A 184 -9.47 11.95 7.65
CA TRP A 184 -8.14 12.12 7.04
C TRP A 184 -7.28 10.88 7.29
N CYS A 185 -6.47 10.53 6.30
CA CYS A 185 -5.51 9.43 6.40
C CYS A 185 -4.50 9.62 7.53
N ASP A 186 -4.17 10.87 7.84
CA ASP A 186 -3.43 11.22 9.04
C ASP A 186 -3.84 12.61 9.56
N MET A 187 -4.00 12.72 10.87
CA MET A 187 -4.41 13.97 11.51
C MET A 187 -3.28 15.00 11.56
N LYS A 188 -2.02 14.54 11.69
CA LYS A 188 -0.84 15.41 11.80
C LYS A 188 -0.49 16.08 10.47
N SER A 189 -0.75 15.41 9.35
CA SER A 189 -0.51 15.92 8.00
C SER A 189 -1.80 16.49 7.38
N CYS A 190 -2.67 15.68 6.83
CA CYS A 190 -3.88 16.10 6.11
C CYS A 190 -4.88 16.84 7.00
N GLY A 191 -5.08 16.39 8.25
CA GLY A 191 -5.97 17.06 9.19
C GLY A 191 -5.52 18.48 9.53
N ASN A 192 -4.23 18.67 9.81
CA ASN A 192 -3.68 19.99 10.12
C ASN A 192 -3.69 20.92 8.90
N ARG A 193 -3.39 20.41 7.69
CA ARG A 193 -3.52 21.19 6.44
C ARG A 193 -4.96 21.68 6.23
N ALA A 194 -5.94 20.80 6.43
CA ALA A 194 -7.35 21.16 6.31
C ALA A 194 -7.77 22.25 7.32
N LYS A 195 -7.33 22.16 8.58
CA LYS A 195 -7.57 23.21 9.60
C LYS A 195 -6.95 24.55 9.22
N ALA A 196 -5.69 24.53 8.76
CA ALA A 196 -5.00 25.75 8.32
C ALA A 196 -5.73 26.42 7.15
N ARG A 197 -6.10 25.65 6.10
CA ARG A 197 -6.90 26.19 4.97
C ARG A 197 -8.21 26.84 5.43
N LYS A 198 -8.98 26.16 6.30
CA LYS A 198 -10.22 26.72 6.84
C LYS A 198 -10.00 28.05 7.56
N HIS A 199 -8.96 28.15 8.38
CA HIS A 199 -8.62 29.39 9.09
C HIS A 199 -8.27 30.55 8.13
N TYR A 200 -7.49 30.27 7.07
CA TYR A 200 -7.14 31.29 6.06
C TYR A 200 -8.36 31.77 5.28
N THR A 201 -9.28 30.86 4.91
CA THR A 201 -10.51 31.22 4.18
C THR A 201 -11.41 32.10 5.04
N GLN A 202 -11.57 31.78 6.33
CA GLN A 202 -12.39 32.58 7.26
C GLN A 202 -11.78 34.00 7.43
N LYS A 203 -10.47 34.13 7.59
CA LYS A 203 -9.84 35.46 7.67
C LYS A 203 -10.03 36.33 6.43
N LYS A 204 -10.03 35.73 5.22
CA LYS A 204 -10.28 36.47 3.98
C LYS A 204 -11.73 36.93 3.80
N GLN A 205 -12.69 36.28 4.45
CA GLN A 205 -14.13 36.66 4.39
C GLN A 205 -14.48 37.72 5.42
N THR A 206 -13.61 37.97 6.41
CA THR A 206 -13.84 38.95 7.49
C THR A 206 -12.95 40.19 7.37
N ALA A 207 -12.15 40.29 6.34
CA ALA A 207 -11.32 41.44 5.99
C ALA A 207 -11.83 42.12 4.71
#